data_1c5a074ecf039c208e629ea77e122b06
#
_entry.id   1c5a074ecf039c208e629ea77e122b06
#
_cell.length_a   1.000
_cell.length_b   1.000
_cell.length_c   1.000
_cell.angle_alpha   90.00
_cell.angle_beta   90.00
_cell.angle_gamma   90.00
#
_symmetry.space_group_name_H-M   'P 1'
#
loop_
_entity.id
_entity.type
_entity.pdbx_description
1 polymer ?
#
loop_
_entity_poly.entity_id
_entity_poly.type
_entity_poly.pdbx_seq_one_letter_code
_entity_poly.pdbx_strand_id
1 'polypeptide(L)'
;MSNHNSQPNKPSNKNCKPSKDIVGSYFQDIVRIPLLTAEEEICLAKQVQQRIHLLTLKEELSQKLNRLPTLQEWANKTRLEESELLEQINQGQQAKQKMITANLRLVVTIAKKYQKRNLDFSDLIQEGTLGLERAVDKFKPALGYKFSTYAYWWIRQGITRAISQQSRTIRLPIHITEKLNKIKRVRRELSQKFGRNPTVNEIAEVLGFKPSQILECLRLADKPISLDVSVGAEQNTQLQDLFASESYSPENFVVRESLKQTVRDLISQLSPQQQQVLTLRYGLTGEEELTLKQVSQRTGICQEKVLLLQRQALTFLRRYGTSSRIYLNHFY
;
A
#
# COMPACT_ATOMS: atom_id res chain seq x y z
N MET A 1 -13.16 16.39 -68.32
CA MET A 1 -13.40 14.96 -68.07
C MET A 1 -12.06 14.33 -67.72
N SER A 2 -11.75 14.17 -66.53
CA SER A 2 -10.72 13.22 -66.00
C SER A 2 -10.71 13.33 -64.48
N ASN A 3 -11.30 12.35 -63.83
CA ASN A 3 -11.33 12.16 -62.40
C ASN A 3 -9.93 11.82 -61.88
N HIS A 4 -9.38 12.61 -60.98
CA HIS A 4 -8.26 12.22 -60.15
C HIS A 4 -8.76 11.95 -58.73
N ASN A 5 -8.95 10.67 -58.44
CA ASN A 5 -9.13 10.10 -57.13
C ASN A 5 -7.75 10.08 -56.40
N SER A 6 -7.54 11.00 -55.50
CA SER A 6 -6.40 10.96 -54.55
C SER A 6 -6.85 10.24 -53.30
N GLN A 7 -6.45 9.00 -53.13
CA GLN A 7 -6.55 8.27 -51.83
C GLN A 7 -5.52 8.87 -50.82
N PRO A 8 -5.88 9.09 -49.56
CA PRO A 8 -4.91 9.47 -48.54
C PRO A 8 -4.08 8.27 -48.11
N ASN A 9 -2.77 8.42 -48.21
CA ASN A 9 -1.75 7.51 -47.72
C ASN A 9 -1.95 7.22 -46.22
N LYS A 10 -2.18 5.96 -45.88
CA LYS A 10 -2.06 5.44 -44.51
C LYS A 10 -0.60 5.43 -44.12
N PRO A 11 -0.21 5.98 -42.97
CA PRO A 11 1.15 5.86 -42.48
C PRO A 11 1.44 4.38 -42.14
N SER A 12 2.47 3.85 -42.77
CA SER A 12 3.03 2.52 -42.54
C SER A 12 3.53 2.43 -41.09
N ASN A 13 2.85 1.64 -40.31
CA ASN A 13 3.22 1.32 -38.93
C ASN A 13 4.50 0.46 -38.95
N LYS A 14 5.66 1.11 -38.74
CA LYS A 14 6.97 0.48 -38.62
C LYS A 14 7.04 -0.34 -37.33
N ASN A 15 7.16 -1.63 -37.47
CA ASN A 15 7.88 -2.59 -36.61
C ASN A 15 8.04 -2.19 -35.14
N CYS A 16 6.97 -2.32 -34.37
CA CYS A 16 7.09 -2.63 -32.96
C CYS A 16 7.42 -4.14 -32.89
N LYS A 17 8.68 -4.53 -32.57
CA LYS A 17 9.02 -5.88 -32.23
C LYS A 17 8.04 -6.31 -31.13
N PRO A 18 7.34 -7.45 -31.24
CA PRO A 18 6.46 -7.89 -30.17
C PRO A 18 7.32 -8.01 -28.92
N SER A 19 7.03 -7.18 -27.90
CA SER A 19 7.48 -7.42 -26.57
C SER A 19 7.16 -8.87 -26.28
N LYS A 20 8.17 -9.71 -25.94
CA LYS A 20 7.96 -11.12 -25.60
C LYS A 20 6.80 -11.13 -24.62
N ASP A 21 5.67 -11.70 -25.06
CA ASP A 21 4.49 -11.78 -24.20
C ASP A 21 4.86 -12.70 -23.04
N ILE A 22 5.26 -12.09 -21.92
CA ILE A 22 5.73 -12.79 -20.71
C ILE A 22 4.70 -13.82 -20.28
N VAL A 23 3.43 -13.48 -20.41
CA VAL A 23 2.30 -14.35 -20.08
C VAL A 23 2.22 -15.50 -21.07
N GLY A 24 2.45 -15.24 -22.35
CA GLY A 24 2.48 -16.27 -23.40
C GLY A 24 3.62 -17.27 -23.20
N SER A 25 4.83 -16.80 -22.87
CA SER A 25 5.96 -17.67 -22.53
C SER A 25 5.67 -18.54 -21.31
N TYR A 26 5.12 -17.95 -20.25
CA TYR A 26 4.71 -18.68 -19.05
C TYR A 26 3.69 -19.80 -19.35
N PHE A 27 2.73 -19.54 -20.24
CA PHE A 27 1.77 -20.57 -20.62
C PHE A 27 2.42 -21.73 -21.39
N GLN A 28 3.37 -21.44 -22.28
CA GLN A 28 4.10 -22.49 -23.00
C GLN A 28 4.87 -23.38 -22.04
N ASP A 29 5.50 -22.83 -21.02
CA ASP A 29 6.26 -23.58 -20.04
C ASP A 29 5.38 -24.47 -19.16
N ILE A 30 4.23 -23.97 -18.72
CA ILE A 30 3.28 -24.74 -17.89
C ILE A 30 2.66 -25.90 -18.68
N VAL A 31 2.40 -25.73 -19.98
CA VAL A 31 1.79 -26.78 -20.80
C VAL A 31 2.71 -28.00 -20.96
N ARG A 32 4.03 -27.80 -20.91
CA ARG A 32 5.02 -28.89 -21.01
C ARG A 32 5.05 -29.80 -19.78
N ILE A 33 4.52 -29.35 -18.65
CA ILE A 33 4.52 -30.11 -17.40
C ILE A 33 3.38 -31.14 -17.45
N PRO A 34 3.66 -32.44 -17.28
CA PRO A 34 2.62 -33.47 -17.25
C PRO A 34 1.72 -33.34 -16.04
N LEU A 35 0.46 -33.71 -16.20
CA LEU A 35 -0.48 -33.79 -15.09
C LEU A 35 -0.18 -35.03 -14.23
N LEU A 36 -0.43 -34.91 -12.93
CA LEU A 36 -0.26 -36.00 -11.97
C LEU A 36 -1.47 -36.96 -12.02
N THR A 37 -1.20 -38.22 -11.85
CA THR A 37 -2.23 -39.23 -11.57
C THR A 37 -2.67 -39.15 -10.11
N ALA A 38 -3.84 -39.72 -9.79
CA ALA A 38 -4.36 -39.74 -8.42
C ALA A 38 -3.42 -40.48 -7.44
N GLU A 39 -2.75 -41.51 -7.89
CA GLU A 39 -1.76 -42.28 -7.10
C GLU A 39 -0.50 -41.45 -6.84
N GLU A 40 -0.01 -40.73 -7.85
CA GLU A 40 1.12 -39.81 -7.70
C GLU A 40 0.79 -38.67 -6.75
N GLU A 41 -0.41 -38.08 -6.82
CA GLU A 41 -0.86 -37.02 -5.89
C GLU A 41 -0.79 -37.53 -4.43
N ILE A 42 -1.26 -38.76 -4.18
CA ILE A 42 -1.23 -39.36 -2.85
C ILE A 42 0.20 -39.63 -2.36
N CYS A 43 1.05 -40.17 -3.24
CA CYS A 43 2.44 -40.47 -2.91
C CYS A 43 3.22 -39.17 -2.57
N LEU A 44 3.15 -38.17 -3.44
CA LEU A 44 3.80 -36.88 -3.25
C LEU A 44 3.27 -36.16 -1.99
N ALA A 45 1.96 -36.19 -1.76
CA ALA A 45 1.37 -35.58 -0.58
C ALA A 45 1.85 -36.24 0.72
N LYS A 46 2.06 -37.56 0.76
CA LYS A 46 2.64 -38.25 1.92
C LYS A 46 4.08 -37.78 2.18
N GLN A 47 4.91 -37.65 1.13
CA GLN A 47 6.28 -37.13 1.26
C GLN A 47 6.31 -35.69 1.77
N VAL A 48 5.42 -34.84 1.29
CA VAL A 48 5.27 -33.45 1.78
C VAL A 48 4.87 -33.43 3.26
N GLN A 49 3.90 -34.25 3.66
CA GLN A 49 3.48 -34.31 5.06
C GLN A 49 4.58 -34.83 5.99
N GLN A 50 5.35 -35.82 5.52
CA GLN A 50 6.50 -36.33 6.29
C GLN A 50 7.54 -35.22 6.50
N ARG A 51 7.87 -34.46 5.45
CA ARG A 51 8.74 -33.29 5.57
C ARG A 51 8.22 -32.27 6.57
N ILE A 52 6.92 -31.93 6.50
CA ILE A 52 6.30 -30.94 7.42
C ILE A 52 6.40 -31.46 8.86
N HIS A 53 6.15 -32.74 9.09
CA HIS A 53 6.29 -33.33 10.42
C HIS A 53 7.73 -33.21 10.95
N LEU A 54 8.74 -33.48 10.11
CA LEU A 54 10.14 -33.31 10.49
C LEU A 54 10.49 -31.84 10.81
N LEU A 55 9.95 -30.88 10.04
CA LEU A 55 10.16 -29.46 10.30
C LEU A 55 9.48 -28.99 11.59
N THR A 56 8.27 -29.47 11.88
CA THR A 56 7.58 -29.12 13.15
C THR A 56 8.35 -29.65 14.37
N LEU A 57 8.93 -30.84 14.30
CA LEU A 57 9.81 -31.36 15.34
C LEU A 57 11.08 -30.50 15.53
N LYS A 58 11.64 -29.97 14.44
CA LYS A 58 12.76 -29.03 14.49
C LYS A 58 12.38 -27.73 15.21
N GLU A 59 11.20 -27.18 14.89
CA GLU A 59 10.70 -25.96 15.54
C GLU A 59 10.44 -26.17 17.04
N GLU A 60 9.85 -27.30 17.43
CA GLU A 60 9.65 -27.68 18.84
C GLU A 60 10.97 -27.79 19.61
N LEU A 61 11.99 -28.38 18.96
CA LEU A 61 13.34 -28.46 19.54
C LEU A 61 13.96 -27.07 19.70
N SER A 62 13.82 -26.23 18.68
CA SER A 62 14.32 -24.85 18.73
C SER A 62 13.71 -24.05 19.86
N GLN A 63 12.40 -24.19 20.09
CA GLN A 63 11.70 -23.55 21.21
C GLN A 63 12.18 -24.06 22.58
N LYS A 64 12.45 -25.38 22.70
CA LYS A 64 12.95 -25.97 23.94
C LYS A 64 14.38 -25.57 24.26
N LEU A 65 15.24 -25.47 23.24
CA LEU A 65 16.67 -25.15 23.37
C LEU A 65 16.94 -23.65 23.38
N ASN A 66 15.97 -22.79 23.04
CA ASN A 66 16.12 -21.36 22.77
C ASN A 66 17.23 -21.03 21.74
N ARG A 67 17.57 -22.00 20.88
CA ARG A 67 18.54 -21.88 19.77
C ARG A 67 18.17 -22.82 18.63
N LEU A 68 18.77 -22.63 17.48
CA LEU A 68 18.63 -23.57 16.37
C LEU A 68 19.27 -24.92 16.76
N PRO A 69 18.54 -26.04 16.66
CA PRO A 69 19.09 -27.36 16.96
C PRO A 69 20.14 -27.75 15.92
N THR A 70 21.18 -28.45 16.37
CA THR A 70 22.17 -29.09 15.49
C THR A 70 21.55 -30.25 14.73
N LEU A 71 22.17 -30.67 13.62
CA LEU A 71 21.68 -31.82 12.84
C LEU A 71 21.62 -33.08 13.69
N GLN A 72 22.61 -33.30 14.56
CA GLN A 72 22.68 -34.45 15.48
C GLN A 72 21.53 -34.43 16.48
N GLU A 73 21.23 -33.31 17.10
CA GLU A 73 20.13 -33.18 18.06
C GLU A 73 18.78 -33.43 17.36
N TRP A 74 18.63 -32.97 16.11
CA TRP A 74 17.42 -33.21 15.34
C TRP A 74 17.29 -34.66 14.88
N ALA A 75 18.39 -35.29 14.40
CA ALA A 75 18.45 -36.69 14.04
C ALA A 75 18.13 -37.61 15.24
N ASN A 76 18.69 -37.35 16.43
CA ASN A 76 18.40 -38.05 17.65
C ASN A 76 16.92 -37.96 18.06
N LYS A 77 16.28 -36.81 17.88
CA LYS A 77 14.87 -36.61 18.18
C LYS A 77 13.96 -37.39 17.23
N THR A 78 14.32 -37.46 15.96
CA THR A 78 13.55 -38.17 14.93
C THR A 78 13.86 -39.66 14.86
N ARG A 79 14.90 -40.12 15.55
CA ARG A 79 15.43 -41.50 15.52
C ARG A 79 15.85 -41.94 14.11
N LEU A 80 16.34 -40.98 13.31
CA LEU A 80 16.85 -41.22 11.97
C LEU A 80 18.36 -40.90 11.93
N GLU A 81 19.07 -41.51 10.99
CA GLU A 81 20.44 -41.05 10.69
C GLU A 81 20.45 -39.68 10.02
N GLU A 82 21.53 -38.92 10.20
CA GLU A 82 21.66 -37.56 9.60
C GLU A 82 21.49 -37.57 8.08
N SER A 83 22.04 -38.58 7.42
CA SER A 83 21.95 -38.82 5.97
C SER A 83 20.51 -39.06 5.53
N GLU A 84 19.78 -39.95 6.22
CA GLU A 84 18.37 -40.23 5.94
C GLU A 84 17.48 -39.02 6.17
N LEU A 85 17.71 -38.28 7.26
CA LEU A 85 16.97 -37.07 7.58
C LEU A 85 17.08 -36.03 6.45
N LEU A 86 18.30 -35.78 5.95
CA LEU A 86 18.53 -34.85 4.86
C LEU A 86 17.89 -35.33 3.55
N GLU A 87 17.97 -36.64 3.28
CA GLU A 87 17.35 -37.23 2.09
C GLU A 87 15.83 -37.08 2.13
N GLN A 88 15.17 -37.40 3.24
CA GLN A 88 13.72 -37.25 3.40
C GLN A 88 13.26 -35.79 3.27
N ILE A 89 14.03 -34.83 3.78
CA ILE A 89 13.74 -33.40 3.61
C ILE A 89 13.83 -32.98 2.14
N ASN A 90 14.88 -33.42 1.43
CA ASN A 90 15.09 -33.12 0.02
C ASN A 90 14.02 -33.78 -0.85
N GLN A 91 13.68 -35.04 -0.60
CA GLN A 91 12.58 -35.72 -1.29
C GLN A 91 11.26 -35.01 -1.08
N GLY A 92 10.94 -34.61 0.17
CA GLY A 92 9.72 -33.86 0.48
C GLY A 92 9.69 -32.47 -0.18
N GLN A 93 10.85 -31.81 -0.33
CA GLN A 93 10.96 -30.53 -1.06
C GLN A 93 10.71 -30.70 -2.55
N GLN A 94 11.31 -31.70 -3.16
CA GLN A 94 11.10 -32.03 -4.58
C GLN A 94 9.66 -32.44 -4.83
N ALA A 95 9.06 -33.22 -3.94
CA ALA A 95 7.65 -33.59 -4.01
C ALA A 95 6.72 -32.38 -3.95
N LYS A 96 6.99 -31.45 -3.02
CA LYS A 96 6.24 -30.17 -2.92
C LYS A 96 6.34 -29.40 -4.23
N GLN A 97 7.54 -29.22 -4.78
CA GLN A 97 7.76 -28.50 -6.02
C GLN A 97 7.08 -29.17 -7.21
N LYS A 98 7.19 -30.50 -7.34
CA LYS A 98 6.50 -31.27 -8.39
C LYS A 98 4.99 -31.12 -8.30
N MET A 99 4.43 -31.16 -7.08
CA MET A 99 3.00 -31.01 -6.84
C MET A 99 2.48 -29.60 -7.18
N ILE A 100 3.26 -28.54 -6.88
CA ILE A 100 2.93 -27.17 -7.24
C ILE A 100 2.98 -26.99 -8.77
N THR A 101 4.09 -27.37 -9.41
CA THR A 101 4.30 -27.14 -10.84
C THR A 101 3.27 -27.84 -11.71
N ALA A 102 2.92 -29.09 -11.39
CA ALA A 102 1.90 -29.84 -12.11
C ALA A 102 0.49 -29.23 -12.02
N ASN A 103 0.21 -28.45 -10.97
CA ASN A 103 -1.10 -27.85 -10.73
C ASN A 103 -1.18 -26.35 -11.08
N LEU A 104 -0.16 -25.74 -11.68
CA LEU A 104 -0.19 -24.33 -12.10
C LEU A 104 -1.30 -24.03 -13.11
N ARG A 105 -1.66 -25.00 -13.97
CA ARG A 105 -2.78 -24.86 -14.90
C ARG A 105 -4.12 -24.62 -14.20
N LEU A 106 -4.33 -25.21 -13.02
CA LEU A 106 -5.51 -24.98 -12.19
C LEU A 106 -5.53 -23.53 -11.69
N VAL A 107 -4.39 -23.01 -11.22
CA VAL A 107 -4.27 -21.60 -10.78
C VAL A 107 -4.67 -20.65 -11.90
N VAL A 108 -4.13 -20.83 -13.11
CA VAL A 108 -4.46 -20.02 -14.27
C VAL A 108 -5.96 -20.05 -14.60
N THR A 109 -6.57 -21.22 -14.54
CA THR A 109 -8.01 -21.38 -14.82
C THR A 109 -8.88 -20.62 -13.82
N ILE A 110 -8.46 -20.58 -12.55
CA ILE A 110 -9.16 -19.84 -11.50
C ILE A 110 -8.88 -18.34 -11.64
N ALA A 111 -7.63 -17.93 -11.85
CA ALA A 111 -7.22 -16.53 -11.99
C ALA A 111 -7.92 -15.81 -13.17
N LYS A 112 -8.17 -16.51 -14.28
CA LYS A 112 -8.95 -15.99 -15.43
C LYS A 112 -10.32 -15.44 -15.03
N LYS A 113 -10.98 -16.00 -14.02
CA LYS A 113 -12.29 -15.54 -13.54
C LYS A 113 -12.22 -14.21 -12.77
N TYR A 114 -11.02 -13.77 -12.40
CA TYR A 114 -10.78 -12.57 -11.58
C TYR A 114 -10.08 -11.45 -12.36
N GLN A 115 -9.88 -11.60 -13.67
CA GLN A 115 -9.37 -10.54 -14.54
C GLN A 115 -10.25 -9.27 -14.46
N LYS A 116 -9.69 -8.12 -14.84
CA LYS A 116 -10.37 -6.80 -14.85
C LYS A 116 -10.74 -6.27 -13.45
N ARG A 117 -10.00 -6.69 -12.41
CA ARG A 117 -10.23 -6.22 -11.04
C ARG A 117 -9.13 -5.30 -10.52
N ASN A 118 -8.49 -4.51 -11.39
CA ASN A 118 -7.40 -3.58 -11.09
C ASN A 118 -6.17 -4.28 -10.47
N LEU A 119 -5.93 -5.50 -10.83
CA LEU A 119 -4.70 -6.24 -10.55
C LEU A 119 -4.25 -6.88 -11.87
N ASP A 120 -2.96 -6.86 -12.12
CA ASP A 120 -2.44 -7.50 -13.32
C ASP A 120 -2.65 -9.01 -13.29
N PHE A 121 -2.74 -9.62 -14.44
CA PHE A 121 -3.03 -11.05 -14.54
C PHE A 121 -1.88 -11.91 -14.01
N SER A 122 -0.65 -11.47 -14.22
CA SER A 122 0.53 -12.10 -13.64
C SER A 122 0.49 -12.12 -12.10
N ASP A 123 0.09 -11.00 -11.48
CA ASP A 123 -0.01 -10.89 -10.02
C ASP A 123 -1.12 -11.80 -9.46
N LEU A 124 -2.26 -11.89 -10.18
CA LEU A 124 -3.32 -12.83 -9.80
C LEU A 124 -2.85 -14.29 -9.84
N ILE A 125 -2.00 -14.66 -10.81
CA ILE A 125 -1.42 -15.99 -10.91
C ILE A 125 -0.44 -16.21 -9.75
N GLN A 126 0.43 -15.28 -9.44
CA GLN A 126 1.40 -15.42 -8.34
C GLN A 126 0.71 -15.57 -6.99
N GLU A 127 -0.26 -14.70 -6.69
CA GLU A 127 -1.04 -14.80 -5.46
C GLU A 127 -1.87 -16.10 -5.37
N GLY A 128 -2.36 -16.54 -6.51
CA GLY A 128 -3.01 -17.86 -6.62
C GLY A 128 -2.04 -19.02 -6.37
N THR A 129 -0.79 -18.90 -6.85
CA THR A 129 0.28 -19.89 -6.62
C THR A 129 0.68 -19.97 -5.15
N LEU A 130 0.77 -18.83 -4.46
CA LEU A 130 0.97 -18.80 -3.01
C LEU A 130 -0.19 -19.48 -2.26
N GLY A 131 -1.41 -19.32 -2.78
CA GLY A 131 -2.58 -20.07 -2.28
C GLY A 131 -2.45 -21.58 -2.52
N LEU A 132 -2.00 -21.99 -3.72
CA LEU A 132 -1.74 -23.38 -4.06
C LEU A 132 -0.66 -24.00 -3.17
N GLU A 133 0.43 -23.29 -2.90
CA GLU A 133 1.50 -23.73 -2.00
C GLU A 133 0.95 -24.07 -0.60
N ARG A 134 0.13 -23.19 -0.04
CA ARG A 134 -0.54 -23.45 1.26
C ARG A 134 -1.47 -24.65 1.19
N ALA A 135 -2.13 -24.87 0.03
CA ALA A 135 -2.96 -26.04 -0.14
C ALA A 135 -2.14 -27.34 -0.14
N VAL A 136 -0.96 -27.35 -0.79
CA VAL A 136 -0.06 -28.50 -0.80
C VAL A 136 0.42 -28.83 0.61
N ASP A 137 0.80 -27.82 1.39
CA ASP A 137 1.27 -28.03 2.78
C ASP A 137 0.18 -28.59 3.71
N LYS A 138 -1.09 -28.24 3.47
CA LYS A 138 -2.21 -28.64 4.35
C LYS A 138 -3.04 -29.80 3.82
N PHE A 139 -2.75 -30.30 2.63
CA PHE A 139 -3.51 -31.37 2.03
C PHE A 139 -3.31 -32.71 2.76
N LYS A 140 -4.39 -33.36 3.12
CA LYS A 140 -4.40 -34.67 3.77
C LYS A 140 -5.01 -35.72 2.83
N PRO A 141 -4.21 -36.58 2.18
CA PRO A 141 -4.70 -37.57 1.23
C PRO A 141 -5.60 -38.63 1.88
N ALA A 142 -5.47 -38.84 3.20
CA ALA A 142 -6.29 -39.83 3.94
C ALA A 142 -7.79 -39.52 3.91
N LEU A 143 -8.20 -38.28 3.58
CA LEU A 143 -9.60 -37.89 3.52
C LEU A 143 -10.32 -38.31 2.20
N GLY A 144 -9.61 -38.87 1.25
CA GLY A 144 -10.18 -39.43 0.00
C GLY A 144 -10.64 -38.39 -1.05
N TYR A 145 -10.47 -37.08 -0.80
CA TYR A 145 -10.83 -36.04 -1.77
C TYR A 145 -9.70 -35.79 -2.78
N LYS A 146 -10.08 -35.43 -4.02
CA LYS A 146 -9.11 -34.99 -5.03
C LYS A 146 -8.43 -33.70 -4.59
N PHE A 147 -7.13 -33.60 -4.84
CA PHE A 147 -6.35 -32.42 -4.51
C PHE A 147 -6.92 -31.14 -5.12
N SER A 148 -7.35 -31.17 -6.38
CA SER A 148 -7.93 -30.02 -7.10
C SER A 148 -9.12 -29.38 -6.38
N THR A 149 -9.99 -30.19 -5.75
CA THR A 149 -11.15 -29.71 -5.00
C THR A 149 -10.73 -28.93 -3.76
N TYR A 150 -9.71 -29.41 -3.07
CA TYR A 150 -9.16 -28.75 -1.89
C TYR A 150 -8.37 -27.48 -2.26
N ALA A 151 -7.49 -27.56 -3.27
CA ALA A 151 -6.66 -26.47 -3.74
C ALA A 151 -7.50 -25.30 -4.28
N TYR A 152 -8.64 -25.55 -4.91
CA TYR A 152 -9.54 -24.51 -5.42
C TYR A 152 -9.87 -23.44 -4.37
N TRP A 153 -10.17 -23.84 -3.14
CA TRP A 153 -10.54 -22.92 -2.08
C TRP A 153 -9.37 -22.06 -1.62
N TRP A 154 -8.17 -22.62 -1.51
CA TRP A 154 -6.96 -21.89 -1.12
C TRP A 154 -6.50 -20.92 -2.20
N ILE A 155 -6.52 -21.35 -3.46
CA ILE A 155 -6.20 -20.50 -4.61
C ILE A 155 -7.17 -19.32 -4.66
N ARG A 156 -8.47 -19.59 -4.56
CA ARG A 156 -9.50 -18.57 -4.54
C ARG A 156 -9.31 -17.59 -3.38
N GLN A 157 -8.99 -18.10 -2.20
CA GLN A 157 -8.74 -17.28 -1.03
C GLN A 157 -7.50 -16.40 -1.22
N GLY A 158 -6.40 -16.93 -1.75
CA GLY A 158 -5.20 -16.15 -2.09
C GLY A 158 -5.54 -14.98 -3.02
N ILE A 159 -6.16 -15.29 -4.17
CA ILE A 159 -6.55 -14.28 -5.17
C ILE A 159 -7.51 -13.23 -4.58
N THR A 160 -8.55 -13.63 -3.87
CA THR A 160 -9.53 -12.68 -3.32
C THR A 160 -8.93 -11.80 -2.23
N ARG A 161 -8.00 -12.33 -1.42
CA ARG A 161 -7.25 -11.59 -0.43
C ARG A 161 -6.32 -10.56 -1.10
N ALA A 162 -5.59 -10.96 -2.13
CA ALA A 162 -4.72 -10.07 -2.89
C ALA A 162 -5.52 -8.91 -3.52
N ILE A 163 -6.66 -9.21 -4.16
CA ILE A 163 -7.55 -8.19 -4.72
C ILE A 163 -8.00 -7.20 -3.63
N SER A 164 -8.37 -7.67 -2.44
CA SER A 164 -8.81 -6.78 -1.37
C SER A 164 -7.68 -5.89 -0.80
N GLN A 165 -6.43 -6.34 -0.90
CA GLN A 165 -5.28 -5.66 -0.33
C GLN A 165 -4.54 -4.75 -1.32
N GLN A 166 -4.47 -5.12 -2.60
CA GLN A 166 -3.56 -4.53 -3.58
C GLN A 166 -4.29 -3.88 -4.78
N SER A 167 -5.58 -4.15 -5.00
CA SER A 167 -6.30 -3.64 -6.20
C SER A 167 -6.57 -2.13 -6.19
N ARG A 168 -6.26 -1.43 -5.10
CA ARG A 168 -6.53 0.00 -4.95
C ARG A 168 -5.24 0.76 -4.67
N THR A 169 -5.09 1.93 -5.28
CA THR A 169 -3.99 2.87 -5.01
C THR A 169 -3.98 3.28 -3.54
N ILE A 170 -5.14 3.58 -2.97
CA ILE A 170 -5.32 3.82 -1.54
C ILE A 170 -5.96 2.57 -0.95
N ARG A 171 -5.19 1.84 -0.13
CA ARG A 171 -5.63 0.60 0.51
C ARG A 171 -6.80 0.85 1.45
N LEU A 172 -7.84 0.01 1.35
CA LEU A 172 -8.94 -0.01 2.29
C LEU A 172 -8.84 -1.21 3.25
N PRO A 173 -9.29 -1.06 4.51
CA PRO A 173 -9.44 -2.18 5.43
C PRO A 173 -10.39 -3.26 4.89
N ILE A 174 -10.13 -4.53 5.23
CA ILE A 174 -10.89 -5.68 4.70
C ILE A 174 -12.38 -5.57 5.03
N HIS A 175 -12.73 -5.15 6.25
CA HIS A 175 -14.13 -5.01 6.67
C HIS A 175 -14.91 -3.97 5.85
N ILE A 176 -14.25 -2.90 5.38
CA ILE A 176 -14.87 -1.92 4.47
C ILE A 176 -15.06 -2.52 3.08
N THR A 177 -14.07 -3.27 2.59
CA THR A 177 -14.16 -3.96 1.30
C THR A 177 -15.30 -5.00 1.31
N GLU A 178 -15.47 -5.73 2.41
CA GLU A 178 -16.58 -6.68 2.58
C GLU A 178 -17.94 -5.97 2.61
N LYS A 179 -18.07 -4.84 3.35
CA LYS A 179 -19.30 -4.02 3.33
C LYS A 179 -19.60 -3.53 1.91
N LEU A 180 -18.62 -3.02 1.19
CA LEU A 180 -18.77 -2.58 -0.20
C LEU A 180 -19.22 -3.72 -1.14
N ASN A 181 -18.69 -4.92 -0.95
CA ASN A 181 -19.09 -6.08 -1.73
C ASN A 181 -20.56 -6.49 -1.43
N LYS A 182 -20.99 -6.40 -0.17
CA LYS A 182 -22.40 -6.61 0.22
C LYS A 182 -23.31 -5.57 -0.41
N ILE A 183 -22.93 -4.28 -0.32
CA ILE A 183 -23.68 -3.17 -0.95
C ILE A 183 -23.80 -3.38 -2.47
N LYS A 184 -22.71 -3.72 -3.15
CA LYS A 184 -22.73 -3.99 -4.60
C LYS A 184 -23.63 -5.16 -4.98
N ARG A 185 -23.63 -6.21 -4.17
CA ARG A 185 -24.50 -7.39 -4.39
C ARG A 185 -25.97 -7.02 -4.27
N VAL A 186 -26.36 -6.40 -3.13
CA VAL A 186 -27.74 -6.01 -2.89
C VAL A 186 -28.21 -4.97 -3.91
N ARG A 187 -27.38 -4.01 -4.28
CA ARG A 187 -27.68 -3.05 -5.35
C ARG A 187 -28.04 -3.75 -6.66
N ARG A 188 -27.29 -4.78 -7.02
CA ARG A 188 -27.56 -5.57 -8.26
C ARG A 188 -28.89 -6.35 -8.15
N GLU A 189 -29.13 -7.01 -7.01
CA GLU A 189 -30.34 -7.78 -6.76
C GLU A 189 -31.59 -6.88 -6.78
N LEU A 190 -31.54 -5.71 -6.12
CA LEU A 190 -32.62 -4.74 -6.12
C LEU A 190 -32.83 -4.09 -7.49
N SER A 191 -31.74 -3.79 -8.23
CA SER A 191 -31.85 -3.26 -9.59
C SER A 191 -32.53 -4.24 -10.54
N GLN A 192 -32.27 -5.55 -10.40
CA GLN A 192 -32.99 -6.58 -11.17
C GLN A 192 -34.47 -6.67 -10.79
N LYS A 193 -34.81 -6.50 -9.50
CA LYS A 193 -36.20 -6.56 -9.04
C LYS A 193 -37.02 -5.33 -9.44
N PHE A 194 -36.44 -4.14 -9.35
CA PHE A 194 -37.17 -2.89 -9.58
C PHE A 194 -37.06 -2.34 -11.00
N GLY A 195 -36.17 -2.92 -11.84
CA GLY A 195 -35.89 -2.39 -13.18
C GLY A 195 -35.22 -1.00 -13.20
N ARG A 196 -34.86 -0.45 -12.01
CA ARG A 196 -34.20 0.84 -11.82
C ARG A 196 -33.06 0.75 -10.79
N ASN A 197 -32.21 1.76 -10.75
CA ASN A 197 -31.20 1.85 -9.70
C ASN A 197 -31.87 2.06 -8.33
N PRO A 198 -31.58 1.24 -7.31
CA PRO A 198 -32.12 1.39 -5.97
C PRO A 198 -31.55 2.63 -5.27
N THR A 199 -32.37 3.25 -4.43
CA THR A 199 -31.97 4.36 -3.56
C THR A 199 -31.12 3.86 -2.39
N VAL A 200 -30.38 4.79 -1.75
CA VAL A 200 -29.56 4.45 -0.58
C VAL A 200 -30.40 3.90 0.57
N ASN A 201 -31.62 4.42 0.74
CA ASN A 201 -32.54 3.97 1.79
C ASN A 201 -33.02 2.54 1.56
N GLU A 202 -33.38 2.18 0.33
CA GLU A 202 -33.78 0.81 -0.03
C GLU A 202 -32.64 -0.20 0.21
N ILE A 203 -31.39 0.18 -0.09
CA ILE A 203 -30.21 -0.66 0.20
C ILE A 203 -30.00 -0.77 1.73
N ALA A 204 -30.22 0.33 2.47
CA ALA A 204 -30.07 0.39 3.91
C ALA A 204 -31.04 -0.55 4.63
N GLU A 205 -32.32 -0.57 4.20
CA GLU A 205 -33.36 -1.44 4.72
C GLU A 205 -32.99 -2.93 4.56
N VAL A 206 -32.51 -3.32 3.36
CA VAL A 206 -32.16 -4.73 3.09
C VAL A 206 -30.91 -5.17 3.87
N LEU A 207 -29.94 -4.28 4.05
CA LEU A 207 -28.68 -4.60 4.76
C LEU A 207 -28.77 -4.39 6.27
N GLY A 208 -29.79 -3.70 6.79
CA GLY A 208 -29.90 -3.32 8.19
C GLY A 208 -28.83 -2.29 8.63
N PHE A 209 -28.34 -1.47 7.68
CA PHE A 209 -27.36 -0.42 7.96
C PHE A 209 -28.02 0.96 7.97
N LYS A 210 -27.39 1.91 8.69
CA LYS A 210 -27.83 3.32 8.61
C LYS A 210 -27.47 3.89 7.22
N PRO A 211 -28.35 4.71 6.59
CA PRO A 211 -28.07 5.33 5.29
C PRO A 211 -26.76 6.14 5.26
N SER A 212 -26.42 6.81 6.38
CA SER A 212 -25.14 7.54 6.52
C SER A 212 -23.92 6.65 6.39
N GLN A 213 -23.96 5.44 6.94
CA GLN A 213 -22.84 4.47 6.83
C GLN A 213 -22.65 3.97 5.39
N ILE A 214 -23.74 3.82 4.65
CA ILE A 214 -23.66 3.43 3.23
C ILE A 214 -23.04 4.55 2.41
N LEU A 215 -23.48 5.81 2.63
CA LEU A 215 -22.91 6.97 1.95
C LEU A 215 -21.40 7.11 2.24
N GLU A 216 -21.01 6.95 3.49
CA GLU A 216 -19.59 6.96 3.89
C GLU A 216 -18.81 5.85 3.18
N CYS A 217 -19.33 4.61 3.18
CA CYS A 217 -18.68 3.50 2.46
C CYS A 217 -18.58 3.79 0.95
N LEU A 218 -19.59 4.41 0.34
CA LEU A 218 -19.56 4.75 -1.08
C LEU A 218 -18.55 5.84 -1.38
N ARG A 219 -18.42 6.88 -0.53
CA ARG A 219 -17.35 7.91 -0.65
C ARG A 219 -15.96 7.30 -0.57
N LEU A 220 -15.74 6.38 0.37
CA LEU A 220 -14.47 5.65 0.48
C LEU A 220 -14.21 4.71 -0.72
N ALA A 221 -15.26 4.34 -1.46
CA ALA A 221 -15.16 3.49 -2.64
C ALA A 221 -14.71 4.23 -3.89
N ASP A 222 -14.74 5.55 -3.90
CA ASP A 222 -14.35 6.36 -5.05
C ASP A 222 -12.88 6.12 -5.40
N LYS A 223 -12.59 6.09 -6.69
CA LYS A 223 -11.25 5.88 -7.19
C LYS A 223 -10.57 7.22 -7.41
N PRO A 224 -9.28 7.35 -7.03
CA PRO A 224 -8.51 8.52 -7.43
C PRO A 224 -8.43 8.62 -8.95
N ILE A 225 -8.43 9.84 -9.44
CA ILE A 225 -8.24 10.18 -10.86
C ILE A 225 -6.76 10.53 -11.04
N SER A 226 -6.16 10.14 -12.18
CA SER A 226 -4.78 10.53 -12.48
C SER A 226 -4.70 12.04 -12.75
N LEU A 227 -3.66 12.68 -12.25
CA LEU A 227 -3.37 14.08 -12.54
C LEU A 227 -2.86 14.29 -13.99
N ASP A 228 -2.38 13.22 -14.65
CA ASP A 228 -1.90 13.26 -16.04
C ASP A 228 -3.05 13.17 -17.07
N VAL A 229 -4.30 13.09 -16.62
CA VAL A 229 -5.45 13.07 -17.53
C VAL A 229 -5.52 14.39 -18.28
N SER A 230 -5.51 14.30 -19.61
CA SER A 230 -5.72 15.47 -20.48
C SER A 230 -7.14 16.00 -20.36
N VAL A 231 -7.27 17.31 -20.15
CA VAL A 231 -8.54 18.01 -19.96
C VAL A 231 -8.70 19.04 -21.10
N GLY A 232 -9.94 19.25 -21.54
CA GLY A 232 -10.28 20.21 -22.59
C GLY A 232 -10.44 19.57 -23.97
N ALA A 233 -11.01 20.32 -24.91
CA ALA A 233 -11.31 19.87 -26.28
C ALA A 233 -10.04 19.56 -27.10
N GLU A 234 -8.95 20.27 -26.83
CA GLU A 234 -7.67 20.13 -27.54
C GLU A 234 -6.71 19.13 -26.89
N GLN A 235 -7.04 18.58 -25.72
CA GLN A 235 -6.23 17.60 -24.96
C GLN A 235 -4.78 18.03 -24.67
N ASN A 236 -4.46 19.31 -24.73
CA ASN A 236 -3.11 19.84 -24.55
C ASN A 236 -2.80 20.18 -23.07
N THR A 237 -3.82 20.26 -22.21
CA THR A 237 -3.68 20.64 -20.79
C THR A 237 -3.90 19.41 -19.93
N GLN A 238 -3.01 19.15 -18.99
CA GLN A 238 -3.18 18.08 -18.01
C GLN A 238 -3.97 18.58 -16.79
N LEU A 239 -4.65 17.68 -16.10
CA LEU A 239 -5.41 18.03 -14.90
C LEU A 239 -4.52 18.68 -13.82
N GLN A 240 -3.26 18.27 -13.70
CA GLN A 240 -2.28 18.87 -12.78
C GLN A 240 -2.03 20.35 -13.04
N ASP A 241 -2.09 20.80 -14.30
CA ASP A 241 -1.82 22.20 -14.68
C ASP A 241 -2.93 23.16 -14.21
N LEU A 242 -4.11 22.61 -13.87
CA LEU A 242 -5.25 23.38 -13.37
C LEU A 242 -5.21 23.58 -11.85
N PHE A 243 -4.36 22.84 -11.12
CA PHE A 243 -4.23 23.01 -9.69
C PHE A 243 -3.27 24.15 -9.36
N ALA A 244 -3.77 25.12 -8.57
CA ALA A 244 -2.92 26.16 -8.03
C ALA A 244 -1.93 25.52 -7.02
N SER A 245 -0.67 25.95 -7.09
CA SER A 245 0.32 25.57 -6.08
C SER A 245 -0.06 26.19 -4.73
N GLU A 246 -0.06 25.39 -3.65
CA GLU A 246 -0.20 25.89 -2.28
C GLU A 246 1.06 26.60 -1.78
N SER A 247 2.12 26.65 -2.59
CA SER A 247 3.31 27.43 -2.28
C SER A 247 2.94 28.91 -2.17
N TYR A 248 3.59 29.60 -1.24
CA TYR A 248 3.35 31.02 -1.01
C TYR A 248 3.44 31.79 -2.33
N SER A 249 2.40 32.59 -2.63
CA SER A 249 2.47 33.50 -3.79
C SER A 249 3.68 34.42 -3.64
N PRO A 250 4.26 34.92 -4.75
CA PRO A 250 5.36 35.88 -4.67
C PRO A 250 5.05 37.06 -3.76
N GLU A 251 3.80 37.52 -3.75
CA GLU A 251 3.29 38.56 -2.87
C GLU A 251 3.41 38.18 -1.39
N ASN A 252 2.96 37.01 -1.00
CA ASN A 252 3.06 36.51 0.36
C ASN A 252 4.53 36.32 0.79
N PHE A 253 5.41 35.94 -0.16
CA PHE A 253 6.84 35.85 0.12
C PHE A 253 7.43 37.23 0.42
N VAL A 254 7.13 38.24 -0.39
CA VAL A 254 7.61 39.65 -0.19
C VAL A 254 7.09 40.20 1.14
N VAL A 255 5.79 40.02 1.41
CA VAL A 255 5.18 40.44 2.70
C VAL A 255 5.89 39.79 3.89
N ARG A 256 6.15 38.48 3.81
CA ARG A 256 6.84 37.75 4.89
C ARG A 256 8.28 38.21 5.06
N GLU A 257 9.00 38.49 3.97
CA GLU A 257 10.38 38.96 4.04
C GLU A 257 10.44 40.41 4.57
N SER A 258 9.53 41.29 4.14
CA SER A 258 9.37 42.62 4.71
C SER A 258 9.06 42.59 6.20
N LEU A 259 8.16 41.67 6.63
CA LEU A 259 7.86 41.48 8.04
C LEU A 259 9.10 41.05 8.85
N LYS A 260 9.87 40.08 8.31
CA LYS A 260 11.12 39.65 8.94
C LYS A 260 12.12 40.80 9.10
N GLN A 261 12.26 41.63 8.06
CA GLN A 261 13.14 42.79 8.11
C GLN A 261 12.69 43.79 9.17
N THR A 262 11.39 44.12 9.20
CA THR A 262 10.81 44.98 10.21
C THR A 262 11.04 44.47 11.64
N VAL A 263 10.89 43.16 11.86
CA VAL A 263 11.16 42.52 13.15
C VAL A 263 12.65 42.64 13.52
N ARG A 264 13.57 42.42 12.55
CA ARG A 264 15.01 42.60 12.79
C ARG A 264 15.37 44.04 13.17
N ASP A 265 14.79 45.00 12.45
CA ASP A 265 15.02 46.43 12.70
C ASP A 265 14.51 46.86 14.10
N LEU A 266 13.34 46.33 14.51
CA LEU A 266 12.81 46.57 15.85
C LEU A 266 13.69 45.95 16.95
N ILE A 267 14.20 44.74 16.72
CA ILE A 267 15.09 44.05 17.66
C ILE A 267 16.43 44.78 17.76
N SER A 268 16.96 45.37 16.68
CA SER A 268 18.20 46.11 16.66
C SER A 268 18.18 47.34 17.58
N GLN A 269 17.00 47.89 17.90
CA GLN A 269 16.82 49.01 18.81
C GLN A 269 16.90 48.65 20.30
N LEU A 270 16.89 47.35 20.63
CA LEU A 270 16.99 46.87 22.00
C LEU A 270 18.43 46.81 22.47
N SER A 271 18.63 46.74 23.82
CA SER A 271 19.96 46.48 24.36
C SER A 271 20.52 45.13 23.96
N PRO A 272 21.85 44.95 23.83
CA PRO A 272 22.46 43.69 23.39
C PRO A 272 22.02 42.48 24.20
N GLN A 273 21.83 42.62 25.51
CA GLN A 273 21.36 41.55 26.37
C GLN A 273 19.90 41.19 26.11
N GLN A 274 19.04 42.15 25.82
CA GLN A 274 17.65 41.95 25.47
C GLN A 274 17.52 41.29 24.10
N GLN A 275 18.34 41.71 23.11
CA GLN A 275 18.41 41.09 21.78
C GLN A 275 18.76 39.61 21.89
N GLN A 276 19.81 39.27 22.64
CA GLN A 276 20.27 37.90 22.84
C GLN A 276 19.18 37.02 23.49
N VAL A 277 18.53 37.53 24.54
CA VAL A 277 17.45 36.80 25.21
C VAL A 277 16.28 36.54 24.29
N LEU A 278 15.80 37.53 23.50
CA LEU A 278 14.70 37.34 22.58
C LEU A 278 15.08 36.43 21.42
N THR A 279 16.28 36.59 20.87
CA THR A 279 16.76 35.76 19.78
C THR A 279 16.78 34.27 20.15
N LEU A 280 17.32 33.93 21.30
CA LEU A 280 17.36 32.56 21.83
C LEU A 280 15.99 32.04 22.25
N ARG A 281 15.16 32.91 22.85
CA ARG A 281 13.83 32.51 23.33
C ARG A 281 12.86 32.16 22.21
N TYR A 282 12.89 32.91 21.09
CA TYR A 282 11.96 32.78 19.96
C TYR A 282 12.62 32.21 18.71
N GLY A 283 13.86 31.74 18.76
CA GLY A 283 14.53 31.11 17.62
C GLY A 283 14.69 32.01 16.39
N LEU A 284 14.89 33.33 16.60
CA LEU A 284 14.84 34.31 15.48
C LEU A 284 15.99 34.18 14.47
N THR A 285 17.04 33.45 14.82
CA THR A 285 18.17 33.11 13.94
C THR A 285 17.97 31.78 13.18
N GLY A 286 16.81 31.12 13.32
CA GLY A 286 16.55 29.80 12.71
C GLY A 286 16.92 28.61 13.61
N GLU A 287 17.35 28.87 14.85
CA GLU A 287 17.50 27.84 15.88
C GLU A 287 16.14 27.52 16.51
N GLU A 288 16.04 26.37 17.21
CA GLU A 288 14.84 26.01 17.96
C GLU A 288 14.56 26.99 19.13
N GLU A 289 13.30 27.17 19.45
CA GLU A 289 12.86 27.99 20.59
C GLU A 289 13.34 27.39 21.91
N LEU A 290 14.06 28.20 22.73
CA LEU A 290 14.57 27.73 23.99
C LEU A 290 13.66 28.11 25.16
N THR A 291 13.56 27.23 26.16
CA THR A 291 12.87 27.53 27.41
C THR A 291 13.67 28.55 28.27
N LEU A 292 13.00 29.26 29.18
CA LEU A 292 13.68 30.24 30.05
C LEU A 292 14.88 29.65 30.81
N LYS A 293 14.79 28.40 31.23
CA LYS A 293 15.85 27.67 31.91
C LYS A 293 17.06 27.42 31.00
N GLN A 294 16.81 27.03 29.75
CA GLN A 294 17.87 26.82 28.76
C GLN A 294 18.53 28.13 28.33
N VAL A 295 17.72 29.21 28.15
CA VAL A 295 18.28 30.55 27.89
C VAL A 295 19.17 31.00 29.06
N SER A 296 18.74 30.80 30.31
CA SER A 296 19.55 31.09 31.52
C SER A 296 20.88 30.33 31.51
N GLN A 297 20.86 29.03 31.15
CA GLN A 297 22.08 28.22 31.07
C GLN A 297 23.02 28.68 29.95
N ARG A 298 22.46 29.05 28.79
CA ARG A 298 23.26 29.43 27.58
C ARG A 298 23.85 30.87 27.73
N THR A 299 23.14 31.76 28.41
CA THR A 299 23.57 33.15 28.61
C THR A 299 24.33 33.38 29.93
N GLY A 300 24.32 32.44 30.88
CA GLY A 300 24.92 32.58 32.21
C GLY A 300 24.17 33.56 33.14
N ILE A 301 22.94 33.95 32.78
CA ILE A 301 22.11 34.92 33.50
C ILE A 301 21.06 34.18 34.33
N CYS A 302 20.81 34.63 35.59
CA CYS A 302 19.76 34.04 36.42
C CYS A 302 18.39 34.09 35.72
N GLN A 303 17.59 33.03 35.86
CA GLN A 303 16.30 32.88 35.22
C GLN A 303 15.31 34.02 35.45
N GLU A 304 15.33 34.62 36.67
CA GLU A 304 14.50 35.77 37.02
C GLU A 304 14.90 37.01 36.21
N LYS A 305 16.22 37.23 36.05
CA LYS A 305 16.74 38.32 35.23
C LYS A 305 16.45 38.14 33.74
N VAL A 306 16.49 36.91 33.22
CA VAL A 306 16.07 36.59 31.83
C VAL A 306 14.60 36.94 31.62
N LEU A 307 13.74 36.58 32.59
CA LEU A 307 12.30 36.91 32.53
C LEU A 307 12.06 38.43 32.58
N LEU A 308 12.81 39.14 33.41
CA LEU A 308 12.71 40.60 33.51
C LEU A 308 13.17 41.29 32.22
N LEU A 309 14.29 40.87 31.63
CA LEU A 309 14.80 41.36 30.38
C LEU A 309 13.80 41.10 29.24
N GLN A 310 13.19 39.92 29.18
CA GLN A 310 12.15 39.58 28.21
C GLN A 310 10.93 40.49 28.34
N ARG A 311 10.44 40.72 29.58
CA ARG A 311 9.28 41.60 29.81
C ARG A 311 9.60 43.04 29.44
N GLN A 312 10.78 43.57 29.80
CA GLN A 312 11.20 44.92 29.43
C GLN A 312 11.29 45.07 27.89
N ALA A 313 11.92 44.11 27.22
CA ALA A 313 12.06 44.13 25.78
C ALA A 313 10.68 44.11 25.08
N LEU A 314 9.77 43.21 25.50
CA LEU A 314 8.41 43.15 24.94
C LEU A 314 7.60 44.42 25.24
N THR A 315 7.76 45.05 26.40
CA THR A 315 7.09 46.31 26.73
C THR A 315 7.63 47.45 25.86
N PHE A 316 8.93 47.51 25.63
CA PHE A 316 9.54 48.46 24.71
C PHE A 316 9.03 48.27 23.27
N LEU A 317 9.07 47.06 22.75
CA LEU A 317 8.57 46.72 21.42
C LEU A 317 7.08 47.04 21.24
N ARG A 318 6.26 46.85 22.27
CA ARG A 318 4.84 47.22 22.23
C ARG A 318 4.62 48.74 22.10
N ARG A 319 5.43 49.55 22.77
CA ARG A 319 5.35 51.02 22.66
C ARG A 319 5.77 51.52 21.27
N TYR A 320 6.81 50.96 20.69
CA TYR A 320 7.27 51.34 19.37
C TYR A 320 6.46 50.67 18.23
N GLY A 321 5.98 49.46 18.46
CA GLY A 321 5.15 48.71 17.45
C GLY A 321 3.75 49.32 17.22
N THR A 322 3.26 50.18 18.15
CA THR A 322 1.99 50.92 17.89
C THR A 322 2.13 51.96 16.77
N SER A 323 3.32 52.53 16.56
CA SER A 323 3.60 53.38 15.42
C SER A 323 3.72 52.59 14.10
N SER A 324 4.17 51.38 14.15
CA SER A 324 4.30 50.47 12.99
C SER A 324 2.99 49.69 12.66
N ARG A 325 1.98 49.72 13.51
CA ARG A 325 0.65 49.10 13.25
C ARG A 325 -0.05 49.68 11.99
N ILE A 326 0.30 50.86 11.58
CA ILE A 326 -0.20 51.51 10.34
C ILE A 326 0.17 50.68 9.09
N TYR A 327 1.34 50.01 9.10
CA TYR A 327 1.79 49.17 8.00
C TYR A 327 1.19 47.77 8.01
N LEU A 328 0.84 47.21 9.16
CA LEU A 328 0.27 45.87 9.27
C LEU A 328 -1.23 45.83 8.92
N ASN A 329 -1.98 46.93 9.09
CA ASN A 329 -3.40 47.02 8.73
C ASN A 329 -3.65 47.19 7.20
N HIS A 330 -2.61 47.32 6.41
CA HIS A 330 -2.77 47.38 4.92
C HIS A 330 -2.64 46.00 4.24
N PHE A 331 -2.38 44.95 5.02
CA PHE A 331 -2.13 43.60 4.50
C PHE A 331 -3.16 42.54 4.97
N TYR A 332 -4.31 42.99 5.52
CA TYR A 332 -5.44 42.09 5.81
C TYR A 332 -6.66 42.53 5.03
#